data_5b0b5ff090fa90ad2532e149128511f5
#
_entry.id   5b0b5ff090fa90ad2532e149128511f5
#
_cell.length_a   1.000
_cell.length_b   1.000
_cell.length_c   1.000
_cell.angle_alpha   90.00
_cell.angle_beta   90.00
_cell.angle_gamma   90.00
#
_symmetry.space_group_name_H-M   'P 1'
#
loop_
_entity.id
_entity.type
_entity.pdbx_description
1 polymer ?
#
loop_
_entity_poly.entity_id
_entity_poly.type
_entity_poly.pdbx_seq_one_letter_code
_entity_poly.pdbx_strand_id
1 'polypeptide(L)'
;LAMHRELWEMAGGHKDTLILTPHPGELMRLIKAAPAEAAFVKAGHQREASVQSAHPQSEAFGALTVEYPADRETIIRGLAKELKAIVAAKDAATLVAEDGRAEIFFNTSGNDGMAAAGSGDVLAGIIGGLAAQGMNGFESACLGVYLHGLAGDEARRKLGAYGMLAGDICESIPDVMRKVSPP
;
A
#
# COMPACT_ATOMS: atom_id res chain seq x y z
N LEU A 1 6.86 6.50 13.01
CA LEU A 1 5.88 5.72 13.77
C LEU A 1 6.49 4.44 14.37
N ALA A 2 7.10 3.56 13.57
CA ALA A 2 7.64 2.29 14.06
C ALA A 2 8.73 2.41 15.14
N MET A 3 9.37 3.56 15.30
CA MET A 3 10.45 3.80 16.28
C MET A 3 10.00 4.60 17.51
N HIS A 4 8.80 5.20 17.48
CA HIS A 4 8.32 6.13 18.48
C HIS A 4 6.88 5.82 18.85
N ARG A 5 6.69 5.10 19.95
CA ARG A 5 5.36 4.66 20.41
C ARG A 5 4.41 5.84 20.70
N GLU A 6 4.95 6.93 21.21
CA GLU A 6 4.21 8.16 21.45
C GLU A 6 3.57 8.74 20.18
N LEU A 7 4.18 8.53 19.01
CA LEU A 7 3.61 8.96 17.73
C LEU A 7 2.43 8.09 17.29
N TRP A 8 2.37 6.85 17.76
CA TRP A 8 1.20 5.98 17.53
C TRP A 8 -0.02 6.47 18.26
N GLU A 9 0.17 6.87 19.55
CA GLU A 9 -0.89 7.39 20.38
C GLU A 9 -1.41 8.72 19.85
N MET A 10 -0.52 9.60 19.43
CA MET A 10 -0.88 10.86 18.77
C MET A 10 -1.63 10.65 17.47
N ALA A 11 -1.16 9.74 16.62
CA ALA A 11 -1.78 9.41 15.34
C ALA A 11 -3.18 8.81 15.51
N GLY A 12 -3.36 7.92 16.50
CA GLY A 12 -4.65 7.30 16.81
C GLY A 12 -5.76 8.25 17.25
N GLY A 13 -5.41 9.51 17.61
CA GLY A 13 -6.40 10.56 17.91
C GLY A 13 -7.02 11.19 16.67
N HIS A 14 -6.50 10.93 15.46
CA HIS A 14 -6.92 11.54 14.19
C HIS A 14 -7.40 10.48 13.20
N LYS A 15 -8.32 9.65 13.61
CA LYS A 15 -8.81 8.47 12.90
C LYS A 15 -9.12 8.73 11.42
N ASP A 16 -9.84 9.81 11.13
CA ASP A 16 -10.35 10.09 9.79
C ASP A 16 -9.32 10.80 8.87
N THR A 17 -8.12 11.09 9.40
CA THR A 17 -7.10 11.85 8.68
C THR A 17 -5.77 11.13 8.53
N LEU A 18 -5.57 9.99 9.21
CA LEU A 18 -4.33 9.24 9.12
C LEU A 18 -4.41 8.20 8.02
N ILE A 19 -3.63 8.41 6.96
CA ILE A 19 -3.45 7.46 5.86
C ILE A 19 -1.97 7.06 5.81
N LEU A 20 -1.71 5.76 5.89
CA LEU A 20 -0.37 5.20 5.82
C LEU A 20 -0.19 4.43 4.51
N THR A 21 0.96 4.62 3.86
CA THR A 21 1.29 3.97 2.59
C THR A 21 2.58 3.15 2.69
N PRO A 22 2.66 2.15 3.59
CA PRO A 22 3.89 1.40 3.81
C PRO A 22 4.24 0.51 2.62
N HIS A 23 5.51 0.50 2.22
CA HIS A 23 6.07 -0.55 1.38
C HIS A 23 6.38 -1.81 2.22
N PRO A 24 6.69 -3.00 1.64
CA PRO A 24 6.86 -4.24 2.41
C PRO A 24 7.82 -4.12 3.59
N GLY A 25 8.98 -3.47 3.40
CA GLY A 25 9.94 -3.27 4.49
C GLY A 25 9.45 -2.35 5.61
N GLU A 26 8.66 -1.32 5.28
CA GLU A 26 8.01 -0.45 6.28
C GLU A 26 6.89 -1.18 7.00
N LEU A 27 6.10 -1.95 6.26
CA LEU A 27 5.03 -2.78 6.83
C LEU A 27 5.60 -3.76 7.86
N MET A 28 6.70 -4.45 7.55
CA MET A 28 7.37 -5.34 8.49
C MET A 28 7.90 -4.62 9.75
N ARG A 29 8.37 -3.38 9.62
CA ARG A 29 8.77 -2.57 10.79
C ARG A 29 7.57 -2.20 11.66
N LEU A 30 6.43 -1.86 11.04
CA LEU A 30 5.18 -1.59 11.76
C LEU A 30 4.69 -2.84 12.51
N ILE A 31 4.71 -4.01 11.87
CA ILE A 31 4.35 -5.29 12.50
C ILE A 31 5.22 -5.57 13.72
N LYS A 32 6.54 -5.41 13.59
CA LYS A 32 7.49 -5.64 14.70
C LYS A 32 7.34 -4.64 15.84
N ALA A 33 6.89 -3.42 15.55
CA ALA A 33 6.66 -2.39 16.56
C ALA A 33 5.27 -2.52 17.23
N ALA A 34 4.36 -3.31 16.64
CA ALA A 34 3.04 -3.55 17.22
C ALA A 34 3.15 -4.29 18.55
N PRO A 35 2.21 -4.07 19.48
CA PRO A 35 2.14 -4.83 20.73
C PRO A 35 2.06 -6.35 20.43
N ALA A 36 2.78 -7.16 21.23
CA ALA A 36 2.76 -8.62 21.09
C ALA A 36 1.35 -9.23 21.26
N GLU A 37 0.48 -8.52 21.95
CA GLU A 37 -0.92 -8.87 22.14
C GLU A 37 -1.81 -8.59 20.93
N ALA A 38 -1.32 -7.84 19.94
CA ALA A 38 -2.10 -7.53 18.75
C ALA A 38 -2.54 -8.82 18.05
N ALA A 39 -3.83 -8.95 17.80
CA ALA A 39 -4.44 -10.20 17.32
C ALA A 39 -3.83 -10.72 16.02
N PHE A 40 -3.42 -9.80 15.13
CA PHE A 40 -2.79 -10.15 13.86
C PHE A 40 -1.35 -10.70 14.04
N VAL A 41 -0.62 -10.28 15.07
CA VAL A 41 0.70 -10.83 15.41
C VAL A 41 0.54 -12.25 15.94
N LYS A 42 -0.44 -12.50 16.82
CA LYS A 42 -0.73 -13.84 17.36
C LYS A 42 -1.21 -14.79 16.27
N ALA A 43 -2.03 -14.35 15.33
CA ALA A 43 -2.50 -15.17 14.22
C ALA A 43 -1.35 -15.65 13.31
N GLY A 44 -0.29 -14.83 13.17
CA GLY A 44 0.91 -15.21 12.41
C GLY A 44 1.68 -16.38 12.98
N HIS A 45 1.84 -16.42 14.30
CA HIS A 45 2.58 -17.51 14.97
C HIS A 45 1.88 -18.87 14.89
N GLN A 46 0.57 -18.91 14.61
CA GLN A 46 -0.19 -20.17 14.50
C GLN A 46 -0.16 -20.77 13.09
N ARG A 47 0.26 -20.02 12.06
CA ARG A 47 0.25 -20.46 10.65
C ARG A 47 1.60 -20.86 10.07
N GLU A 48 2.70 -20.77 10.79
CA GLU A 48 4.03 -21.20 10.31
C GLU A 48 4.13 -22.70 9.95
N ALA A 49 3.06 -23.46 10.18
CA ALA A 49 3.02 -24.90 9.95
C ALA A 49 2.42 -25.36 8.59
N SER A 50 1.94 -24.50 7.70
CA SER A 50 1.12 -25.00 6.58
C SER A 50 1.12 -24.25 5.23
N VAL A 51 2.13 -23.46 4.87
CA VAL A 51 2.18 -22.91 3.49
C VAL A 51 3.53 -23.12 2.84
N GLN A 52 3.73 -24.31 2.29
CA GLN A 52 4.61 -24.52 1.14
C GLN A 52 3.76 -24.36 -0.12
N SER A 53 3.87 -23.23 -0.80
CA SER A 53 3.50 -23.11 -2.22
C SER A 53 4.51 -22.19 -2.91
N ALA A 54 5.64 -22.79 -3.28
CA ALA A 54 6.60 -22.20 -4.18
C ALA A 54 6.02 -22.15 -5.59
N HIS A 55 5.98 -20.97 -6.19
CA HIS A 55 5.79 -20.82 -7.62
C HIS A 55 7.13 -21.13 -8.31
N PRO A 56 7.21 -22.12 -9.23
CA PRO A 56 8.50 -22.64 -9.76
C PRO A 56 9.26 -21.72 -10.74
N GLN A 57 8.84 -20.49 -10.96
CA GLN A 57 9.42 -19.62 -12.00
C GLN A 57 10.15 -18.37 -11.52
N SER A 58 10.41 -18.22 -10.20
CA SER A 58 11.07 -17.03 -9.65
C SER A 58 12.57 -17.19 -9.34
N GLU A 59 13.22 -18.29 -9.75
CA GLU A 59 14.62 -18.56 -9.38
C GLU A 59 15.67 -17.72 -10.15
N ALA A 60 15.29 -16.97 -11.18
CA ALA A 60 16.25 -16.28 -12.04
C ALA A 60 16.66 -14.86 -11.59
N PHE A 61 15.92 -14.24 -10.71
CA PHE A 61 16.26 -12.96 -10.06
C PHE A 61 15.88 -13.09 -8.59
N GLY A 62 16.86 -12.95 -7.70
CA GLY A 62 16.66 -13.01 -6.26
C GLY A 62 15.67 -11.95 -5.77
N ALA A 63 14.41 -12.13 -6.09
CA ALA A 63 13.31 -11.37 -5.53
C ALA A 63 13.32 -11.63 -4.04
N LEU A 64 13.64 -10.62 -3.24
CA LEU A 64 13.44 -10.60 -1.81
C LEU A 64 11.93 -10.78 -1.57
N THR A 65 11.48 -12.03 -1.51
CA THR A 65 10.13 -12.35 -1.06
C THR A 65 10.07 -12.02 0.42
N VAL A 66 9.26 -11.03 0.76
CA VAL A 66 8.97 -10.71 2.15
C VAL A 66 7.96 -11.74 2.64
N GLU A 67 8.39 -12.67 3.48
CA GLU A 67 7.49 -13.59 4.16
C GLU A 67 6.75 -12.84 5.27
N TYR A 68 5.43 -12.86 5.22
CA TYR A 68 4.59 -12.27 6.26
C TYR A 68 4.19 -13.34 7.28
N PRO A 69 4.13 -12.99 8.59
CA PRO A 69 3.79 -13.93 9.66
C PRO A 69 2.32 -14.44 9.63
N ALA A 70 1.47 -13.79 8.81
CA ALA A 70 0.08 -14.18 8.57
C ALA A 70 -0.30 -13.81 7.13
N ASP A 71 -1.52 -14.16 6.71
CA ASP A 71 -2.01 -13.64 5.44
C ASP A 71 -2.05 -12.11 5.48
N ARG A 72 -1.71 -11.52 4.34
CA ARG A 72 -1.48 -10.10 4.21
C ARG A 72 -2.72 -9.26 4.53
N GLU A 73 -3.90 -9.77 4.22
CA GLU A 73 -5.17 -9.11 4.54
C GLU A 73 -5.36 -9.00 6.05
N THR A 74 -5.17 -10.10 6.80
CA THR A 74 -5.26 -10.13 8.27
C THR A 74 -4.30 -9.12 8.91
N ILE A 75 -3.07 -9.04 8.40
CA ILE A 75 -2.05 -8.10 8.90
C ILE A 75 -2.51 -6.66 8.69
N ILE A 76 -2.95 -6.32 7.47
CA ILE A 76 -3.30 -4.95 7.12
C ILE A 76 -4.55 -4.49 7.88
N ARG A 77 -5.57 -5.35 8.01
CA ARG A 77 -6.75 -5.08 8.85
C ARG A 77 -6.37 -4.88 10.32
N GLY A 78 -5.48 -5.74 10.83
CA GLY A 78 -5.00 -5.64 12.19
C GLY A 78 -4.24 -4.34 12.45
N LEU A 79 -3.37 -3.92 11.54
CA LEU A 79 -2.66 -2.65 11.62
C LEU A 79 -3.62 -1.46 11.52
N ALA A 80 -4.58 -1.49 10.59
CA ALA A 80 -5.57 -0.42 10.47
C ALA A 80 -6.34 -0.23 11.78
N LYS A 81 -6.75 -1.34 12.41
CA LYS A 81 -7.44 -1.33 13.71
C LYS A 81 -6.54 -0.81 14.84
N GLU A 82 -5.32 -1.32 14.94
CA GLU A 82 -4.37 -0.94 16.01
C GLU A 82 -4.00 0.54 15.94
N LEU A 83 -3.80 1.05 14.73
CA LEU A 83 -3.43 2.45 14.49
C LEU A 83 -4.63 3.38 14.35
N LYS A 84 -5.85 2.85 14.32
CA LYS A 84 -7.08 3.60 13.99
C LYS A 84 -6.88 4.43 12.72
N ALA A 85 -6.40 3.79 11.67
CA ALA A 85 -5.91 4.44 10.46
C ALA A 85 -6.41 3.74 9.20
N ILE A 86 -6.20 4.39 8.07
CA ILE A 86 -6.29 3.78 6.75
C ILE A 86 -4.89 3.32 6.36
N VAL A 87 -4.76 2.07 5.96
CA VAL A 87 -3.48 1.47 5.57
C VAL A 87 -3.54 1.02 4.11
N ALA A 88 -2.80 1.71 3.24
CA ALA A 88 -2.57 1.32 1.86
C ALA A 88 -1.21 0.60 1.75
N ALA A 89 -1.20 -0.70 1.98
CA ALA A 89 0.00 -1.51 1.99
C ALA A 89 0.46 -1.83 0.57
N LYS A 90 1.54 -1.17 0.14
CA LYS A 90 2.15 -1.32 -1.19
C LYS A 90 2.80 -2.69 -1.34
N ASP A 91 2.65 -3.28 -2.52
CA ASP A 91 3.34 -4.48 -2.99
C ASP A 91 3.00 -4.65 -4.48
N ALA A 92 3.28 -5.83 -5.07
CA ALA A 92 2.83 -6.19 -6.41
C ALA A 92 1.32 -5.97 -6.61
N ALA A 93 0.53 -6.20 -5.56
CA ALA A 93 -0.86 -5.77 -5.47
C ALA A 93 -1.06 -4.97 -4.17
N THR A 94 -1.44 -3.71 -4.26
CA THR A 94 -1.70 -2.86 -3.10
C THR A 94 -3.05 -3.19 -2.48
N LEU A 95 -3.07 -3.38 -1.17
CA LEU A 95 -4.28 -3.57 -0.38
C LEU A 95 -4.58 -2.31 0.45
N VAL A 96 -5.84 -1.89 0.50
CA VAL A 96 -6.27 -0.76 1.35
C VAL A 96 -7.31 -1.24 2.33
N ALA A 97 -7.05 -1.02 3.63
CA ALA A 97 -7.98 -1.31 4.72
C ALA A 97 -8.13 -0.10 5.63
N GLU A 98 -9.28 0.00 6.28
CA GLU A 98 -9.62 1.03 7.26
C GLU A 98 -10.14 0.38 8.54
N ASP A 99 -9.85 0.99 9.70
CA ASP A 99 -10.41 0.55 10.97
C ASP A 99 -11.94 0.60 10.97
N GLY A 100 -12.56 -0.50 11.36
CA GLY A 100 -14.01 -0.62 11.45
C GLY A 100 -14.74 -0.84 10.11
N ARG A 101 -14.02 -0.90 8.98
CA ARG A 101 -14.58 -1.23 7.66
C ARG A 101 -14.43 -2.71 7.34
N ALA A 102 -15.51 -3.35 6.90
CA ALA A 102 -15.49 -4.75 6.51
C ALA A 102 -14.83 -4.98 5.14
N GLU A 103 -14.99 -4.04 4.22
CA GLU A 103 -14.42 -4.12 2.89
C GLU A 103 -12.91 -3.86 2.91
N ILE A 104 -12.19 -4.53 2.02
CA ILE A 104 -10.81 -4.24 1.68
C ILE A 104 -10.74 -3.95 0.18
N PHE A 105 -10.01 -2.92 -0.19
CA PHE A 105 -9.77 -2.64 -1.59
C PHE A 105 -8.51 -3.37 -2.04
N PHE A 106 -8.61 -4.05 -3.18
CA PHE A 106 -7.51 -4.76 -3.82
C PHE A 106 -7.20 -4.10 -5.17
N ASN A 107 -6.02 -3.52 -5.29
CA ASN A 107 -5.60 -2.87 -6.52
C ASN A 107 -4.86 -3.82 -7.45
N THR A 108 -5.30 -3.86 -8.71
CA THR A 108 -4.70 -4.67 -9.76
C THR A 108 -4.04 -3.86 -10.86
N SER A 109 -4.09 -2.52 -10.80
CA SER A 109 -3.39 -1.63 -11.74
C SER A 109 -1.92 -1.44 -11.33
N GLY A 110 -1.09 -1.09 -12.28
CA GLY A 110 0.33 -0.88 -12.08
C GLY A 110 1.20 -2.03 -12.59
N ASN A 111 2.50 -1.82 -12.56
CA ASN A 111 3.48 -2.75 -13.10
C ASN A 111 4.80 -2.70 -12.33
N ASP A 112 5.69 -3.64 -12.62
CA ASP A 112 7.01 -3.81 -12.01
C ASP A 112 7.98 -2.63 -12.24
N GLY A 113 7.83 -1.89 -13.35
CA GLY A 113 8.60 -0.67 -13.61
C GLY A 113 8.37 0.45 -12.60
N MET A 114 7.26 0.38 -11.84
CA MET A 114 6.95 1.34 -10.78
C MET A 114 7.81 1.16 -9.51
N ALA A 115 8.65 0.14 -9.44
CA ALA A 115 9.59 -0.08 -8.34
C ALA A 115 10.79 0.88 -8.39
N ALA A 116 10.55 2.14 -8.74
CA ALA A 116 11.53 3.22 -8.81
C ALA A 116 11.47 4.11 -7.56
N ALA A 117 12.63 4.67 -7.16
CA ALA A 117 12.70 5.62 -6.06
C ALA A 117 11.79 6.84 -6.33
N GLY A 118 11.04 7.27 -5.32
CA GLY A 118 10.09 8.38 -5.44
C GLY A 118 8.67 8.00 -5.90
N SER A 119 8.45 6.78 -6.41
CA SER A 119 7.11 6.33 -6.82
C SER A 119 6.10 6.38 -5.66
N GLY A 120 6.54 6.03 -4.44
CA GLY A 120 5.71 6.15 -3.24
C GLY A 120 5.35 7.58 -2.86
N ASP A 121 6.23 8.54 -3.15
CA ASP A 121 5.97 9.97 -2.90
C ASP A 121 4.91 10.51 -3.87
N VAL A 122 4.95 10.06 -5.13
CA VAL A 122 3.89 10.35 -6.11
C VAL A 122 2.55 9.81 -5.63
N LEU A 123 2.49 8.58 -5.14
CA LEU A 123 1.28 8.01 -4.56
C LEU A 123 0.75 8.84 -3.38
N ALA A 124 1.64 9.21 -2.45
CA ALA A 124 1.25 10.03 -1.30
C ALA A 124 0.71 11.39 -1.73
N GLY A 125 1.31 12.00 -2.75
CA GLY A 125 0.84 13.26 -3.36
C GLY A 125 -0.55 13.13 -3.99
N ILE A 126 -0.81 12.06 -4.73
CA ILE A 126 -2.13 11.79 -5.32
C ILE A 126 -3.20 11.65 -4.22
N ILE A 127 -2.95 10.80 -3.22
CA ILE A 127 -3.88 10.58 -2.11
C ILE A 127 -4.15 11.89 -1.36
N GLY A 128 -3.08 12.63 -1.02
CA GLY A 128 -3.20 13.92 -0.34
C GLY A 128 -3.98 14.95 -1.15
N GLY A 129 -3.76 15.00 -2.47
CA GLY A 129 -4.50 15.87 -3.38
C GLY A 129 -5.99 15.54 -3.45
N LEU A 130 -6.37 14.26 -3.46
CA LEU A 130 -7.77 13.83 -3.44
C LEU A 130 -8.44 14.16 -2.11
N ALA A 131 -7.77 13.89 -1.00
CA ALA A 131 -8.27 14.21 0.34
C ALA A 131 -8.44 15.73 0.52
N ALA A 132 -7.51 16.52 0.03
CA ALA A 132 -7.59 18.00 0.08
C ALA A 132 -8.77 18.57 -0.73
N GLN A 133 -9.29 17.83 -1.71
CA GLN A 133 -10.50 18.16 -2.47
C GLN A 133 -11.79 17.75 -1.77
N GLY A 134 -11.72 17.22 -0.55
CA GLY A 134 -12.86 16.84 0.27
C GLY A 134 -13.33 15.38 0.13
N MET A 135 -12.57 14.56 -0.60
CA MET A 135 -12.84 13.12 -0.64
C MET A 135 -12.50 12.48 0.71
N ASN A 136 -13.31 11.53 1.19
CA ASN A 136 -13.02 10.84 2.44
C ASN A 136 -11.70 10.03 2.34
N GLY A 137 -11.10 9.74 3.49
CA GLY A 137 -9.75 9.16 3.56
C GLY A 137 -9.65 7.80 2.86
N PHE A 138 -10.62 6.90 3.06
CA PHE A 138 -10.60 5.58 2.44
C PHE A 138 -10.77 5.66 0.92
N GLU A 139 -11.71 6.44 0.45
CA GLU A 139 -11.90 6.66 -1.00
C GLU A 139 -10.69 7.32 -1.64
N SER A 140 -10.07 8.31 -0.95
CA SER A 140 -8.83 8.96 -1.40
C SER A 140 -7.69 7.95 -1.54
N ALA A 141 -7.56 7.03 -0.58
CA ALA A 141 -6.54 5.99 -0.64
C ALA A 141 -6.81 4.99 -1.78
N CYS A 142 -8.05 4.50 -1.92
CA CYS A 142 -8.42 3.57 -2.98
C CYS A 142 -8.26 4.16 -4.38
N LEU A 143 -8.84 5.34 -4.60
CA LEU A 143 -8.74 6.03 -5.89
C LEU A 143 -7.30 6.43 -6.19
N GLY A 144 -6.57 6.93 -5.17
CA GLY A 144 -5.18 7.32 -5.31
C GLY A 144 -4.28 6.16 -5.74
N VAL A 145 -4.43 5.00 -5.10
CA VAL A 145 -3.71 3.77 -5.46
C VAL A 145 -4.05 3.33 -6.90
N TYR A 146 -5.33 3.37 -7.26
CA TYR A 146 -5.78 2.99 -8.60
C TYR A 146 -5.24 3.93 -9.68
N LEU A 147 -5.36 5.25 -9.50
CA LEU A 147 -4.85 6.25 -10.44
C LEU A 147 -3.32 6.19 -10.56
N HIS A 148 -2.62 5.99 -9.46
CA HIS A 148 -1.17 5.81 -9.45
C HIS A 148 -0.76 4.59 -10.28
N GLY A 149 -1.46 3.46 -10.13
CA GLY A 149 -1.22 2.27 -10.92
C GLY A 149 -1.46 2.49 -12.41
N LEU A 150 -2.59 3.09 -12.77
CA LEU A 150 -2.91 3.43 -14.17
C LEU A 150 -1.88 4.41 -14.78
N ALA A 151 -1.40 5.39 -13.99
CA ALA A 151 -0.36 6.32 -14.43
C ALA A 151 0.97 5.60 -14.69
N GLY A 152 1.31 4.62 -13.83
CA GLY A 152 2.45 3.74 -14.05
C GLY A 152 2.32 2.89 -15.31
N ASP A 153 1.13 2.36 -15.59
CA ASP A 153 0.86 1.59 -16.81
C ASP A 153 0.97 2.46 -18.06
N GLU A 154 0.48 3.70 -17.99
CA GLU A 154 0.62 4.67 -19.09
C GLU A 154 2.09 5.08 -19.30
N ALA A 155 2.85 5.32 -18.24
CA ALA A 155 4.29 5.62 -18.31
C ALA A 155 5.06 4.45 -18.92
N ARG A 156 4.78 3.21 -18.50
CA ARG A 156 5.37 2.00 -19.09
C ARG A 156 5.06 1.87 -20.58
N ARG A 157 3.85 2.17 -21.00
CA ARG A 157 3.45 2.13 -22.40
C ARG A 157 4.26 3.10 -23.26
N LYS A 158 4.63 4.28 -22.69
CA LYS A 158 5.41 5.31 -23.40
C LYS A 158 6.90 5.02 -23.42
N LEU A 159 7.47 4.53 -22.32
CA LEU A 159 8.90 4.51 -22.05
C LEU A 159 9.48 3.10 -21.87
N GLY A 160 8.62 2.08 -21.72
CA GLY A 160 9.05 0.75 -21.27
C GLY A 160 9.34 0.70 -19.78
N ALA A 161 9.42 -0.53 -19.23
CA ALA A 161 9.57 -0.73 -17.77
C ALA A 161 10.94 -0.26 -17.24
N TYR A 162 12.01 -0.44 -18.01
CA TYR A 162 13.39 -0.18 -17.53
C TYR A 162 13.79 1.30 -17.54
N GLY A 163 13.13 2.12 -18.36
CA GLY A 163 13.46 3.55 -18.47
C GLY A 163 12.57 4.45 -17.59
N MET A 164 11.60 3.89 -16.91
CA MET A 164 10.57 4.63 -16.19
C MET A 164 11.07 5.14 -14.83
N LEU A 165 10.81 6.41 -14.54
CA LEU A 165 11.09 7.07 -13.28
C LEU A 165 9.78 7.53 -12.62
N ALA A 166 9.86 7.91 -11.33
CA ALA A 166 8.72 8.45 -10.60
C ALA A 166 8.10 9.70 -11.24
N GLY A 167 8.94 10.57 -11.86
CA GLY A 167 8.49 11.75 -12.61
C GLY A 167 7.59 11.38 -13.79
N ASP A 168 7.89 10.31 -14.50
CA ASP A 168 7.10 9.86 -15.65
C ASP A 168 5.71 9.36 -15.23
N ILE A 169 5.62 8.75 -14.04
CA ILE A 169 4.33 8.39 -13.42
C ILE A 169 3.53 9.66 -13.16
N CYS A 170 4.16 10.67 -12.54
CA CYS A 170 3.51 11.95 -12.24
C CYS A 170 3.01 12.64 -13.52
N GLU A 171 3.84 12.71 -14.56
CA GLU A 171 3.49 13.31 -15.86
C GLU A 171 2.39 12.56 -16.60
N SER A 172 2.19 11.28 -16.30
CA SER A 172 1.13 10.46 -16.91
C SER A 172 -0.23 10.61 -16.23
N ILE A 173 -0.31 11.24 -15.04
CA ILE A 173 -1.58 11.43 -14.30
C ILE A 173 -2.63 12.20 -15.12
N PRO A 174 -2.31 13.32 -15.81
CA PRO A 174 -3.31 14.03 -16.62
C PRO A 174 -3.91 13.18 -17.73
N ASP A 175 -3.11 12.31 -18.35
CA ASP A 175 -3.59 11.42 -19.41
C ASP A 175 -4.57 10.37 -18.87
N VAL A 176 -4.28 9.83 -17.69
CA VAL A 176 -5.16 8.89 -17.00
C VAL A 176 -6.45 9.58 -16.57
N MET A 177 -6.34 10.74 -15.92
CA MET A 177 -7.50 11.50 -15.47
C MET A 177 -8.46 11.80 -16.61
N ARG A 178 -7.95 12.17 -17.80
CA ARG A 178 -8.76 12.37 -19.00
C ARG A 178 -9.51 11.14 -19.46
N LYS A 179 -8.93 9.95 -19.27
CA LYS A 179 -9.54 8.66 -19.67
C LYS A 179 -10.61 8.17 -18.69
N VAL A 180 -10.46 8.47 -17.41
CA VAL A 180 -11.36 7.99 -16.35
C VAL A 180 -12.44 9.01 -15.97
N SER A 181 -12.27 10.29 -16.32
CA SER A 181 -13.28 11.31 -16.13
C SER A 181 -14.40 11.16 -17.18
N PRO A 182 -15.67 11.23 -16.77
CA PRO A 182 -16.75 11.28 -17.74
C PRO A 182 -16.64 12.55 -18.62
N PRO A 183 -17.13 12.52 -19.85
CA PRO A 183 -17.11 13.67 -20.74
C PRO A 183 -17.96 14.82 -20.23
#